data_0bf5d4421a58b5c87441f4993f7c250b
#
_entry.id   0bf5d4421a58b5c87441f4993f7c250b
#
_cell.length_a   1.000
_cell.length_b   1.000
_cell.length_c   1.000
_cell.angle_alpha   90.00
_cell.angle_beta   90.00
_cell.angle_gamma   90.00
#
_symmetry.space_group_name_H-M   'P 1'
#
loop_
_entity.id
_entity.type
_entity.pdbx_description
1 polymer ?
#
loop_
_entity_poly.entity_id
_entity_poly.type
_entity_poly.pdbx_seq_one_letter_code
_entity_poly.pdbx_strand_id
1 'polypeptide(L)'
;MNAERTQGFFHQYAGDFDAIYSNRNGLFNGVVNNLFRKSMKLRFRKSIEGCDPIQGKTVLDVGCGPGHYSITLAQRGAAHVTGIDFADGMLKIAGEHAQRAGVGGRCEFKVADFSKFTAAERFDYVIVMGFMDYMADPKQIVKQVISLTQSKAFLSFPCAGGFLAWQRSLRYKKRCDLFLYQRADLERLFAGFPEVKAKIEPIARDFFVTLTRTGT
;
A
#
# COMPACT_ATOMS: atom_id res chain seq x y z
N MET A 1 3.87 9.38 18.03
CA MET A 1 3.75 8.07 17.32
C MET A 1 4.98 7.25 17.67
N ASN A 2 4.79 6.05 18.16
CA ASN A 2 5.93 5.19 18.48
C ASN A 2 6.34 4.44 17.20
N ALA A 3 7.04 5.13 16.30
CA ALA A 3 7.57 4.57 15.05
C ALA A 3 8.38 3.28 15.31
N GLU A 4 9.09 3.24 16.43
CA GLU A 4 9.88 2.09 16.88
C GLU A 4 9.02 0.85 17.18
N ARG A 5 7.81 1.01 17.75
CA ARG A 5 6.89 -0.11 18.00
C ARG A 5 6.35 -0.72 16.72
N THR A 6 5.98 0.12 15.76
CA THR A 6 5.49 -0.31 14.45
C THR A 6 6.63 -0.98 13.68
N GLN A 7 7.84 -0.44 13.74
CA GLN A 7 9.03 -0.99 13.11
C GLN A 7 9.41 -2.36 13.69
N GLY A 8 9.42 -2.51 15.03
CA GLY A 8 9.71 -3.80 15.70
C GLY A 8 8.69 -4.89 15.35
N PHE A 9 7.39 -4.51 15.23
CA PHE A 9 6.35 -5.44 14.81
C PHE A 9 6.58 -6.00 13.40
N PHE A 10 6.92 -5.16 12.42
CA PHE A 10 7.13 -5.60 11.04
C PHE A 10 8.45 -6.36 10.85
N HIS A 11 9.50 -6.05 11.63
CA HIS A 11 10.74 -6.84 11.63
C HIS A 11 10.52 -8.29 12.10
N GLN A 12 9.69 -8.50 13.12
CA GLN A 12 9.36 -9.85 13.58
C GLN A 12 8.39 -10.59 12.65
N TYR A 13 7.55 -9.87 11.91
CA TYR A 13 6.50 -10.44 11.07
C TYR A 13 6.93 -10.71 9.63
N ALA A 14 8.16 -10.37 9.23
CA ALA A 14 8.63 -10.52 7.85
C ALA A 14 8.46 -11.95 7.31
N GLY A 15 8.78 -12.98 8.11
CA GLY A 15 8.60 -14.39 7.74
C GLY A 15 7.14 -14.85 7.66
N ASP A 16 6.27 -14.31 8.51
CA ASP A 16 4.84 -14.67 8.54
C ASP A 16 4.03 -13.93 7.47
N PHE A 17 4.49 -12.76 7.01
CA PHE A 17 3.81 -11.97 5.99
C PHE A 17 3.86 -12.66 4.61
N ASP A 18 4.96 -13.30 4.28
CA ASP A 18 5.06 -14.13 3.06
C ASP A 18 4.13 -15.35 3.12
N ALA A 19 3.94 -15.93 4.33
CA ALA A 19 3.00 -17.02 4.56
C ALA A 19 1.52 -16.62 4.42
N ILE A 20 1.17 -15.33 4.56
CA ILE A 20 -0.20 -14.82 4.34
C ILE A 20 -0.53 -14.78 2.85
N TYR A 21 0.45 -14.54 1.99
CA TYR A 21 0.32 -14.58 0.54
C TYR A 21 0.46 -16.01 -0.02
N SER A 22 1.22 -16.89 0.66
CA SER A 22 1.30 -18.31 0.35
C SER A 22 0.20 -19.09 1.10
N ASN A 23 -0.44 -20.04 0.43
CA ASN A 23 -1.66 -20.76 0.85
C ASN A 23 -1.45 -21.74 2.05
N ARG A 24 -0.58 -21.42 3.01
CA ARG A 24 -0.01 -22.36 4.00
C ARG A 24 -0.50 -22.22 5.44
N ASN A 25 -1.72 -21.74 5.75
CA ASN A 25 -2.15 -21.70 7.14
C ASN A 25 -3.59 -22.17 7.40
N GLY A 26 -3.68 -22.93 8.48
CA GLY A 26 -4.70 -23.80 8.99
C GLY A 26 -6.11 -23.25 9.26
N LEU A 27 -6.98 -24.18 9.54
CA LEU A 27 -8.44 -24.25 9.68
C LEU A 27 -9.14 -23.32 10.69
N PHE A 28 -8.47 -22.45 11.42
CA PHE A 28 -9.07 -21.57 12.40
C PHE A 28 -9.19 -20.13 11.91
N ASN A 29 -10.41 -19.68 11.59
CA ASN A 29 -10.85 -18.35 11.14
C ASN A 29 -11.23 -18.22 9.65
N GLY A 30 -11.91 -19.20 9.08
CA GLY A 30 -12.24 -19.25 7.65
C GLY A 30 -12.94 -17.99 7.09
N VAL A 31 -13.89 -17.39 7.80
CA VAL A 31 -14.66 -16.23 7.29
C VAL A 31 -13.85 -14.94 7.35
N VAL A 32 -13.13 -14.68 8.44
CA VAL A 32 -12.32 -13.46 8.61
C VAL A 32 -11.10 -13.47 7.68
N ASN A 33 -10.45 -14.63 7.54
CA ASN A 33 -9.36 -14.81 6.59
C ASN A 33 -9.85 -14.69 5.14
N ASN A 34 -11.06 -15.15 4.83
CA ASN A 34 -11.61 -15.04 3.49
C ASN A 34 -11.91 -13.57 3.11
N LEU A 35 -12.50 -12.79 4.02
CA LEU A 35 -12.75 -11.36 3.79
C LEU A 35 -11.46 -10.54 3.72
N PHE A 36 -10.45 -10.87 4.55
CA PHE A 36 -9.14 -10.24 4.49
C PHE A 36 -8.44 -10.54 3.15
N ARG A 37 -8.41 -11.81 2.74
CA ARG A 37 -7.86 -12.22 1.44
C ARG A 37 -8.62 -11.61 0.27
N LYS A 38 -9.96 -11.48 0.38
CA LYS A 38 -10.78 -10.81 -0.64
C LYS A 38 -10.40 -9.33 -0.79
N SER A 39 -10.23 -8.61 0.32
CA SER A 39 -9.77 -7.20 0.31
C SER A 39 -8.39 -7.06 -0.34
N MET A 40 -7.44 -7.91 0.05
CA MET A 40 -6.08 -7.91 -0.51
C MET A 40 -6.09 -8.19 -2.01
N LYS A 41 -6.83 -9.22 -2.47
CA LYS A 41 -6.95 -9.55 -3.90
C LYS A 41 -7.59 -8.41 -4.70
N LEU A 42 -8.63 -7.76 -4.14
CA LEU A 42 -9.29 -6.64 -4.81
C LEU A 42 -8.37 -5.41 -4.90
N ARG A 43 -7.66 -5.06 -3.82
CA ARG A 43 -6.67 -3.98 -3.83
C ARG A 43 -5.59 -4.24 -4.87
N PHE A 44 -5.02 -5.44 -4.85
CA PHE A 44 -4.00 -5.86 -5.80
C PHE A 44 -4.47 -5.71 -7.24
N ARG A 45 -5.59 -6.37 -7.59
CA ARG A 45 -6.14 -6.32 -8.94
C ARG A 45 -6.42 -4.88 -9.40
N LYS A 46 -7.14 -4.09 -8.58
CA LYS A 46 -7.50 -2.71 -8.92
C LYS A 46 -6.27 -1.80 -9.12
N SER A 47 -5.23 -1.97 -8.31
CA SER A 47 -3.99 -1.20 -8.45
C SER A 47 -3.27 -1.58 -9.73
N ILE A 48 -3.12 -2.87 -10.01
CA ILE A 48 -2.45 -3.36 -11.21
C ILE A 48 -3.17 -2.92 -12.49
N GLU A 49 -4.50 -3.09 -12.55
CA GLU A 49 -5.34 -2.65 -13.68
C GLU A 49 -5.37 -1.12 -13.81
N GLY A 50 -5.37 -0.41 -12.69
CA GLY A 50 -5.39 1.05 -12.66
C GLY A 50 -4.13 1.71 -13.18
N CYS A 51 -2.99 1.00 -13.18
CA CYS A 51 -1.73 1.45 -13.74
C CYS A 51 -1.64 1.29 -15.27
N ASP A 52 -2.70 0.87 -15.95
CA ASP A 52 -2.67 0.79 -17.40
C ASP A 52 -2.87 2.18 -18.07
N PRO A 53 -2.12 2.46 -19.17
CA PRO A 53 -1.03 1.66 -19.77
C PRO A 53 0.27 1.74 -18.95
N ILE A 54 0.88 0.59 -18.66
CA ILE A 54 2.06 0.49 -17.78
C ILE A 54 3.40 0.49 -18.55
N GLN A 55 3.40 0.19 -19.84
CA GLN A 55 4.61 0.11 -20.66
C GLN A 55 5.37 1.43 -20.63
N GLY A 56 6.65 1.35 -20.27
CA GLY A 56 7.53 2.52 -20.19
C GLY A 56 7.27 3.47 -19.02
N LYS A 57 6.36 3.13 -18.10
CA LYS A 57 5.96 3.97 -16.96
C LYS A 57 6.83 3.73 -15.73
N THR A 58 6.93 4.76 -14.89
CA THR A 58 7.60 4.70 -13.59
C THR A 58 6.59 4.54 -12.46
N VAL A 59 6.93 3.73 -11.45
CA VAL A 59 6.06 3.44 -10.31
C VAL A 59 6.79 3.60 -8.99
N LEU A 60 6.14 4.22 -8.00
CA LEU A 60 6.54 4.19 -6.60
C LEU A 60 5.58 3.28 -5.83
N ASP A 61 6.12 2.28 -5.13
CA ASP A 61 5.39 1.35 -4.27
C ASP A 61 5.77 1.63 -2.80
N VAL A 62 4.86 2.28 -2.08
CA VAL A 62 5.06 2.75 -0.70
C VAL A 62 4.62 1.69 0.30
N GLY A 63 5.54 1.26 1.17
CA GLY A 63 5.33 0.13 2.06
C GLY A 63 5.26 -1.17 1.24
N CYS A 64 6.22 -1.34 0.33
CA CYS A 64 6.19 -2.40 -0.69
C CYS A 64 6.28 -3.82 -0.11
N GLY A 65 6.74 -3.97 1.15
CA GLY A 65 6.93 -5.26 1.78
C GLY A 65 7.78 -6.20 0.92
N PRO A 66 7.32 -7.45 0.65
CA PRO A 66 8.06 -8.42 -0.19
C PRO A 66 7.94 -8.16 -1.70
N GLY A 67 7.45 -6.99 -2.13
CA GLY A 67 7.52 -6.49 -3.50
C GLY A 67 6.46 -7.01 -4.47
N HIS A 68 5.33 -7.53 -4.01
CA HIS A 68 4.33 -8.14 -4.90
C HIS A 68 3.79 -7.18 -5.97
N TYR A 69 3.46 -5.94 -5.62
CA TYR A 69 3.01 -4.93 -6.59
C TYR A 69 4.15 -4.53 -7.52
N SER A 70 5.32 -4.23 -6.96
CA SER A 70 6.51 -3.82 -7.69
C SER A 70 6.89 -4.83 -8.77
N ILE A 71 7.01 -6.10 -8.40
CA ILE A 71 7.41 -7.19 -9.30
C ILE A 71 6.37 -7.39 -10.41
N THR A 72 5.08 -7.42 -10.05
CA THR A 72 4.02 -7.60 -11.04
C THR A 72 3.98 -6.47 -12.07
N LEU A 73 4.15 -5.21 -11.64
CA LEU A 73 4.17 -4.08 -12.55
C LEU A 73 5.42 -4.08 -13.44
N ALA A 74 6.58 -4.45 -12.90
CA ALA A 74 7.79 -4.64 -13.69
C ALA A 74 7.64 -5.75 -14.74
N GLN A 75 7.00 -6.89 -14.40
CA GLN A 75 6.70 -7.97 -15.36
C GLN A 75 5.73 -7.51 -16.44
N ARG A 76 4.80 -6.59 -16.14
CA ARG A 76 3.86 -6.02 -17.10
C ARG A 76 4.45 -4.93 -17.98
N GLY A 77 5.73 -4.56 -17.80
CA GLY A 77 6.44 -3.64 -18.68
C GLY A 77 6.66 -2.24 -18.13
N ALA A 78 6.52 -2.03 -16.80
CA ALA A 78 7.01 -0.80 -16.19
C ALA A 78 8.50 -0.61 -16.54
N ALA A 79 8.89 0.62 -16.88
CA ALA A 79 10.30 0.95 -17.15
C ALA A 79 11.13 0.82 -15.88
N HIS A 80 10.59 1.35 -14.77
CA HIS A 80 11.24 1.30 -13.47
C HIS A 80 10.21 1.31 -12.35
N VAL A 81 10.45 0.50 -11.31
CA VAL A 81 9.65 0.47 -10.09
C VAL A 81 10.56 0.68 -8.88
N THR A 82 10.29 1.74 -8.13
CA THR A 82 10.94 2.00 -6.85
C THR A 82 10.02 1.51 -5.72
N GLY A 83 10.44 0.48 -5.01
CA GLY A 83 9.77 0.00 -3.80
C GLY A 83 10.45 0.58 -2.57
N ILE A 84 9.68 1.16 -1.66
CA ILE A 84 10.22 1.65 -0.39
C ILE A 84 9.51 0.98 0.77
N ASP A 85 10.27 0.61 1.78
CA ASP A 85 9.78 0.10 3.06
C ASP A 85 10.77 0.48 4.16
N PHE A 86 10.33 0.52 5.41
CA PHE A 86 11.24 0.75 6.53
C PHE A 86 11.87 -0.55 7.05
N ALA A 87 11.34 -1.74 6.68
CA ALA A 87 11.79 -3.05 7.10
C ALA A 87 12.80 -3.64 6.10
N ASP A 88 14.10 -3.54 6.40
CA ASP A 88 15.19 -4.05 5.56
C ASP A 88 15.01 -5.54 5.20
N GLY A 89 14.57 -6.37 6.16
CA GLY A 89 14.29 -7.79 5.91
C GLY A 89 13.24 -8.05 4.83
N MET A 90 12.22 -7.16 4.73
CA MET A 90 11.22 -7.24 3.66
C MET A 90 11.81 -6.90 2.31
N LEU A 91 12.66 -5.88 2.24
CA LEU A 91 13.30 -5.45 1.00
C LEU A 91 14.29 -6.47 0.46
N LYS A 92 14.97 -7.19 1.35
CA LYS A 92 15.83 -8.32 0.97
C LYS A 92 15.00 -9.41 0.28
N ILE A 93 13.86 -9.80 0.87
CA ILE A 93 12.91 -10.76 0.27
C ILE A 93 12.40 -10.22 -1.08
N ALA A 94 12.04 -8.93 -1.16
CA ALA A 94 11.58 -8.31 -2.41
C ALA A 94 12.65 -8.37 -3.51
N GLY A 95 13.91 -8.09 -3.18
CA GLY A 95 15.03 -8.21 -4.10
C GLY A 95 15.23 -9.64 -4.62
N GLU A 96 15.19 -10.64 -3.73
CA GLU A 96 15.27 -12.05 -4.10
C GLU A 96 14.09 -12.48 -5.00
N HIS A 97 12.88 -12.00 -4.69
CA HIS A 97 11.70 -12.26 -5.51
C HIS A 97 11.82 -11.62 -6.90
N ALA A 98 12.29 -10.38 -6.99
CA ALA A 98 12.49 -9.68 -8.27
C ALA A 98 13.54 -10.37 -9.15
N GLN A 99 14.63 -10.84 -8.55
CA GLN A 99 15.66 -11.61 -9.27
C GLN A 99 15.09 -12.93 -9.81
N ARG A 100 14.39 -13.70 -8.98
CA ARG A 100 13.73 -14.95 -9.41
C ARG A 100 12.68 -14.74 -10.49
N ALA A 101 12.01 -13.58 -10.48
CA ALA A 101 11.00 -13.20 -11.48
C ALA A 101 11.62 -12.64 -12.78
N GLY A 102 12.94 -12.50 -12.89
CA GLY A 102 13.64 -11.96 -14.05
C GLY A 102 13.45 -10.44 -14.26
N VAL A 103 13.06 -9.70 -13.21
CA VAL A 103 12.81 -8.25 -13.27
C VAL A 103 13.67 -7.44 -12.31
N GLY A 104 14.73 -8.03 -11.75
CA GLY A 104 15.62 -7.37 -10.80
C GLY A 104 16.23 -6.07 -11.34
N GLY A 105 16.53 -5.98 -12.64
CA GLY A 105 17.04 -4.76 -13.27
C GLY A 105 16.01 -3.64 -13.46
N ARG A 106 14.71 -3.90 -13.21
CA ARG A 106 13.62 -2.92 -13.29
C ARG A 106 13.08 -2.52 -11.93
N CYS A 107 13.45 -3.24 -10.86
CA CYS A 107 12.99 -2.98 -9.49
C CYS A 107 14.16 -2.48 -8.64
N GLU A 108 13.98 -1.35 -8.00
CA GLU A 108 14.90 -0.82 -7.00
C GLU A 108 14.18 -0.80 -5.65
N PHE A 109 14.80 -1.40 -4.62
CA PHE A 109 14.22 -1.45 -3.27
C PHE A 109 15.08 -0.64 -2.30
N LYS A 110 14.45 0.33 -1.56
CA LYS A 110 15.15 1.25 -0.67
C LYS A 110 14.54 1.23 0.73
N VAL A 111 15.39 1.14 1.75
CA VAL A 111 14.96 1.41 3.13
C VAL A 111 14.70 2.90 3.26
N ALA A 112 13.45 3.27 3.51
CA ALA A 112 13.07 4.66 3.66
C ALA A 112 11.85 4.84 4.56
N ASP A 113 11.88 5.94 5.33
CA ASP A 113 10.68 6.50 5.95
C ASP A 113 9.97 7.36 4.90
N PHE A 114 8.77 6.93 4.49
CA PHE A 114 8.02 7.67 3.46
C PHE A 114 7.79 9.13 3.82
N SER A 115 7.59 9.45 5.09
CA SER A 115 7.36 10.85 5.52
C SER A 115 8.54 11.80 5.18
N LYS A 116 9.73 11.23 4.96
CA LYS A 116 10.98 11.95 4.64
C LYS A 116 11.49 11.64 3.23
N PHE A 117 10.79 10.76 2.51
CA PHE A 117 11.23 10.34 1.17
C PHE A 117 11.06 11.47 0.16
N THR A 118 12.09 11.69 -0.64
CA THR A 118 12.11 12.65 -1.74
C THR A 118 12.57 11.95 -3.00
N ALA A 119 12.09 12.42 -4.16
CA ALA A 119 12.57 12.00 -5.47
C ALA A 119 12.78 13.23 -6.34
N ALA A 120 13.75 13.15 -7.28
CA ALA A 120 14.04 14.23 -8.21
C ALA A 120 12.89 14.46 -9.21
N GLU A 121 12.23 13.36 -9.60
CA GLU A 121 11.11 13.38 -10.53
C GLU A 121 9.89 12.70 -9.93
N ARG A 122 8.72 13.01 -10.48
CA ARG A 122 7.45 12.34 -10.11
C ARG A 122 7.37 10.99 -10.80
N PHE A 123 6.65 10.08 -10.17
CA PHE A 123 6.31 8.78 -10.72
C PHE A 123 4.99 8.85 -11.49
N ASP A 124 4.89 8.17 -12.62
CA ASP A 124 3.62 8.06 -13.34
C ASP A 124 2.51 7.50 -12.43
N TYR A 125 2.86 6.50 -11.64
CA TYR A 125 1.94 5.88 -10.68
C TYR A 125 2.54 5.75 -9.29
N VAL A 126 1.72 5.99 -8.25
CA VAL A 126 2.10 5.78 -6.85
C VAL A 126 1.11 4.82 -6.19
N ILE A 127 1.62 3.78 -5.54
CA ILE A 127 0.81 2.75 -4.84
C ILE A 127 1.06 2.84 -3.34
N VAL A 128 0.00 2.90 -2.54
CA VAL A 128 0.04 3.00 -1.08
C VAL A 128 -0.99 2.04 -0.48
N MET A 129 -0.66 0.75 -0.46
CA MET A 129 -1.60 -0.30 -0.04
C MET A 129 -1.27 -0.87 1.33
N GLY A 130 -2.24 -0.82 2.25
CA GLY A 130 -2.07 -1.33 3.61
C GLY A 130 -1.14 -0.49 4.47
N PHE A 131 -0.92 0.75 4.10
CA PHE A 131 -0.04 1.71 4.76
C PHE A 131 -0.81 2.71 5.64
N MET A 132 -1.96 3.20 5.16
CA MET A 132 -2.76 4.22 5.83
C MET A 132 -3.39 3.73 7.15
N ASP A 133 -3.39 2.44 7.39
CA ASP A 133 -3.83 1.79 8.64
C ASP A 133 -3.06 2.31 9.87
N TYR A 134 -1.82 2.73 9.67
CA TYR A 134 -0.85 3.04 10.73
C TYR A 134 -0.49 4.54 10.79
N MET A 135 -1.12 5.37 9.95
CA MET A 135 -0.78 6.79 9.83
C MET A 135 -1.73 7.68 10.62
N ALA A 136 -1.19 8.35 11.66
CA ALA A 136 -1.96 9.27 12.51
C ALA A 136 -2.35 10.55 11.77
N ASP A 137 -1.50 11.04 10.86
CA ASP A 137 -1.77 12.20 10.02
C ASP A 137 -1.88 11.81 8.55
N PRO A 138 -3.10 11.40 8.11
CA PRO A 138 -3.33 11.04 6.72
C PRO A 138 -3.16 12.21 5.76
N LYS A 139 -3.37 13.46 6.21
CA LYS A 139 -3.28 14.65 5.37
C LYS A 139 -1.84 14.89 4.90
N GLN A 140 -0.87 14.75 5.79
CA GLN A 140 0.55 14.90 5.44
C GLN A 140 0.98 13.82 4.44
N ILE A 141 0.58 12.57 4.67
CA ILE A 141 0.90 11.45 3.77
C ILE A 141 0.26 11.65 2.39
N VAL A 142 -1.01 12.03 2.33
CA VAL A 142 -1.71 12.29 1.06
C VAL A 142 -1.05 13.46 0.30
N LYS A 143 -0.68 14.54 0.98
CA LYS A 143 0.06 15.66 0.38
C LYS A 143 1.35 15.17 -0.28
N GLN A 144 2.10 14.32 0.41
CA GLN A 144 3.35 13.77 -0.13
C GLN A 144 3.11 12.81 -1.29
N VAL A 145 2.10 11.93 -1.21
CA VAL A 145 1.70 11.07 -2.33
C VAL A 145 1.40 11.92 -3.57
N ILE A 146 0.58 12.97 -3.42
CA ILE A 146 0.23 13.87 -4.53
C ILE A 146 1.45 14.56 -5.11
N SER A 147 2.39 15.03 -4.26
CA SER A 147 3.62 15.70 -4.74
C SER A 147 4.51 14.79 -5.57
N LEU A 148 4.51 13.48 -5.30
CA LEU A 148 5.29 12.47 -6.01
C LEU A 148 4.54 11.83 -7.20
N THR A 149 3.25 12.15 -7.39
CA THR A 149 2.41 11.56 -8.44
C THR A 149 2.39 12.41 -9.68
N GLN A 150 2.68 11.83 -10.85
CA GLN A 150 2.54 12.48 -12.15
C GLN A 150 1.14 12.27 -12.75
N SER A 151 0.59 11.06 -12.67
CA SER A 151 -0.69 10.70 -13.30
C SER A 151 -1.72 10.24 -12.27
N LYS A 152 -1.51 9.06 -11.67
CA LYS A 152 -2.47 8.48 -10.72
C LYS A 152 -1.79 7.95 -9.47
N ALA A 153 -2.49 8.05 -8.33
CA ALA A 153 -2.11 7.33 -7.13
C ALA A 153 -3.25 6.44 -6.64
N PHE A 154 -2.90 5.31 -6.05
CA PHE A 154 -3.83 4.33 -5.51
C PHE A 154 -3.55 4.14 -4.03
N LEU A 155 -4.57 4.35 -3.19
CA LEU A 155 -4.44 4.22 -1.74
C LEU A 155 -5.51 3.29 -1.20
N SER A 156 -5.22 2.61 -0.09
CA SER A 156 -6.24 1.90 0.67
C SER A 156 -6.38 2.46 2.08
N PHE A 157 -7.63 2.66 2.51
CA PHE A 157 -7.97 3.10 3.85
C PHE A 157 -8.87 2.07 4.51
N PRO A 158 -8.58 1.64 5.74
CA PRO A 158 -9.43 0.69 6.44
C PRO A 158 -10.75 1.33 6.84
N CYS A 159 -11.87 0.64 6.56
CA CYS A 159 -13.20 1.13 6.92
C CYS A 159 -13.41 1.13 8.43
N ALA A 160 -13.97 2.21 8.95
CA ALA A 160 -14.56 2.27 10.29
C ALA A 160 -15.99 1.71 10.25
N GLY A 161 -16.36 0.97 11.29
CA GLY A 161 -17.72 0.47 11.49
C GLY A 161 -17.91 -1.02 11.17
N GLY A 162 -18.96 -1.58 11.81
CA GLY A 162 -19.31 -3.01 11.72
C GLY A 162 -18.44 -3.93 12.58
N PHE A 163 -18.88 -5.18 12.68
CA PHE A 163 -18.23 -6.21 13.49
C PHE A 163 -16.76 -6.46 13.12
N LEU A 164 -16.42 -6.33 11.85
CA LEU A 164 -15.05 -6.55 11.33
C LEU A 164 -14.07 -5.45 11.74
N ALA A 165 -14.53 -4.20 11.84
CA ALA A 165 -13.73 -3.09 12.34
C ALA A 165 -13.46 -3.24 13.84
N TRP A 166 -14.49 -3.63 14.62
CA TRP A 166 -14.35 -3.93 16.04
C TRP A 166 -13.37 -5.08 16.29
N GLN A 167 -13.48 -6.19 15.56
CA GLN A 167 -12.57 -7.32 15.67
C GLN A 167 -11.12 -6.94 15.29
N ARG A 168 -10.95 -6.08 14.25
CA ARG A 168 -9.65 -5.56 13.85
C ARG A 168 -9.04 -4.71 14.96
N SER A 169 -9.81 -3.79 15.56
CA SER A 169 -9.37 -2.99 16.71
C SER A 169 -8.93 -3.86 17.89
N LEU A 170 -9.69 -4.91 18.24
CA LEU A 170 -9.31 -5.83 19.32
C LEU A 170 -7.99 -6.57 19.04
N ARG A 171 -7.80 -7.03 17.80
CA ARG A 171 -6.63 -7.81 17.40
C ARG A 171 -5.33 -7.00 17.44
N TYR A 172 -5.42 -5.70 17.13
CA TYR A 172 -4.26 -4.80 17.06
C TYR A 172 -4.07 -3.93 18.29
N LYS A 173 -5.06 -3.85 19.22
CA LYS A 173 -5.07 -3.00 20.42
C LYS A 173 -3.80 -3.12 21.30
N LYS A 174 -3.12 -4.26 21.26
CA LYS A 174 -1.87 -4.51 22.01
C LYS A 174 -0.60 -4.42 21.16
N ARG A 175 -0.71 -4.23 19.83
CA ARG A 175 0.40 -4.36 18.88
C ARG A 175 0.80 -3.07 18.21
N CYS A 176 -0.17 -2.30 17.72
CA CYS A 176 0.05 -0.99 17.08
C CYS A 176 -1.24 -0.18 17.08
N ASP A 177 -1.11 1.14 16.96
CA ASP A 177 -2.25 2.02 16.76
C ASP A 177 -2.83 1.79 15.37
N LEU A 178 -4.17 1.68 15.30
CA LEU A 178 -4.89 1.45 14.06
C LEU A 178 -5.88 2.59 13.81
N PHE A 179 -5.76 3.24 12.68
CA PHE A 179 -6.63 4.34 12.27
C PHE A 179 -7.67 3.83 11.28
N LEU A 180 -8.96 4.02 11.60
CA LEU A 180 -10.09 3.60 10.78
C LEU A 180 -10.82 4.82 10.26
N TYR A 181 -11.36 4.73 9.04
CA TYR A 181 -11.94 5.87 8.33
C TYR A 181 -13.40 5.60 7.97
N GLN A 182 -14.22 6.63 8.04
CA GLN A 182 -15.53 6.67 7.40
C GLN A 182 -15.41 7.33 6.02
N ARG A 183 -16.37 7.07 5.14
CA ARG A 183 -16.40 7.69 3.81
C ARG A 183 -16.36 9.21 3.89
N ALA A 184 -17.13 9.80 4.81
CA ALA A 184 -17.17 11.25 5.01
C ALA A 184 -15.83 11.85 5.45
N ASP A 185 -15.00 11.07 6.18
CA ASP A 185 -13.65 11.52 6.58
C ASP A 185 -12.74 11.63 5.35
N LEU A 186 -12.83 10.66 4.44
CA LEU A 186 -12.07 10.65 3.21
C LEU A 186 -12.53 11.75 2.24
N GLU A 187 -13.84 11.97 2.12
CA GLU A 187 -14.40 13.06 1.30
C GLU A 187 -13.91 14.41 1.79
N ARG A 188 -13.93 14.66 3.12
CA ARG A 188 -13.36 15.88 3.72
C ARG A 188 -11.86 16.00 3.51
N LEU A 189 -11.13 14.90 3.66
CA LEU A 189 -9.68 14.87 3.46
C LEU A 189 -9.32 15.31 2.03
N PHE A 190 -9.95 14.68 1.03
CA PHE A 190 -9.63 14.94 -0.37
C PHE A 190 -10.19 16.25 -0.91
N ALA A 191 -11.25 16.82 -0.32
CA ALA A 191 -11.72 18.16 -0.63
C ALA A 191 -10.64 19.25 -0.41
N GLY A 192 -9.65 18.98 0.43
CA GLY A 192 -8.50 19.86 0.67
C GLY A 192 -7.40 19.80 -0.40
N PHE A 193 -7.55 19.01 -1.48
CA PHE A 193 -6.54 18.80 -2.52
C PHE A 193 -7.14 18.98 -3.92
N PRO A 194 -7.36 20.23 -4.38
CA PRO A 194 -8.01 20.53 -5.67
C PRO A 194 -7.20 20.07 -6.88
N GLU A 195 -5.90 19.83 -6.71
CA GLU A 195 -5.00 19.37 -7.77
C GLU A 195 -5.20 17.89 -8.15
N VAL A 196 -6.08 17.17 -7.45
CA VAL A 196 -6.43 15.79 -7.78
C VAL A 196 -7.93 15.55 -7.71
N LYS A 197 -8.43 14.67 -8.58
CA LYS A 197 -9.77 14.10 -8.50
C LYS A 197 -9.71 12.78 -7.75
N ALA A 198 -10.39 12.69 -6.60
CA ALA A 198 -10.46 11.49 -5.81
C ALA A 198 -11.71 10.66 -6.17
N LYS A 199 -11.54 9.37 -6.47
CA LYS A 199 -12.61 8.37 -6.58
C LYS A 199 -12.49 7.41 -5.41
N ILE A 200 -13.50 7.37 -4.54
CA ILE A 200 -13.54 6.53 -3.33
C ILE A 200 -14.50 5.38 -3.55
N GLU A 201 -14.01 4.15 -3.51
CA GLU A 201 -14.79 2.93 -3.74
C GLU A 201 -14.69 2.00 -2.53
N PRO A 202 -15.81 1.54 -1.96
CA PRO A 202 -15.77 0.54 -0.89
C PRO A 202 -15.36 -0.82 -1.49
N ILE A 203 -14.39 -1.47 -0.85
CA ILE A 203 -13.94 -2.83 -1.22
C ILE A 203 -13.81 -3.70 0.03
N ALA A 204 -14.73 -4.62 0.21
CA ALA A 204 -14.74 -5.53 1.37
C ALA A 204 -14.58 -4.80 2.72
N ARG A 205 -13.36 -4.67 3.24
CA ARG A 205 -13.04 -4.10 4.56
C ARG A 205 -12.35 -2.73 4.48
N ASP A 206 -12.13 -2.24 3.28
CA ASP A 206 -11.34 -1.03 3.04
C ASP A 206 -12.08 -0.12 2.05
N PHE A 207 -11.66 1.14 1.99
CA PHE A 207 -11.89 2.00 0.85
C PHE A 207 -10.68 1.94 -0.07
N PHE A 208 -10.93 1.75 -1.36
CA PHE A 208 -9.95 1.92 -2.41
C PHE A 208 -10.10 3.32 -2.98
N VAL A 209 -9.04 4.09 -2.95
CA VAL A 209 -9.03 5.47 -3.44
C VAL A 209 -8.11 5.57 -4.63
N THR A 210 -8.66 6.08 -5.73
CA THR A 210 -7.89 6.47 -6.91
C THR A 210 -7.81 8.00 -6.94
N LEU A 211 -6.60 8.52 -6.89
CA LEU A 211 -6.33 9.94 -7.14
C LEU A 211 -5.86 10.09 -8.57
N THR A 212 -6.51 10.95 -9.34
CA THR A 212 -6.09 11.31 -10.70
C THR A 212 -5.71 12.77 -10.69
N ARG A 213 -4.53 13.12 -11.19
CA ARG A 213 -4.09 14.51 -11.26
C ARG A 213 -4.98 15.29 -12.23
N THR A 214 -5.46 16.46 -11.79
CA THR A 214 -6.25 17.37 -12.62
C THR A 214 -5.28 18.34 -13.29
N GLY A 215 -5.07 18.19 -14.59
CA GLY A 215 -4.33 19.16 -15.41
C GLY A 215 -2.80 18.99 -15.35
N THR A 216 -2.26 18.60 -16.43
CA THR A 216 -1.02 19.13 -17.02
C THR A 216 -1.40 19.83 -18.31
#